data_cd55f09edb6e736c621c136107eb6cc3
#
_entry.id   cd55f09edb6e736c621c136107eb6cc3
#
_cell.length_a   1.000
_cell.length_b   1.000
_cell.length_c   1.000
_cell.angle_alpha   90.00
_cell.angle_beta   90.00
_cell.angle_gamma   90.00
#
_symmetry.space_group_name_H-M   'P 1'
#
loop_
_entity.id
_entity.type
_entity.pdbx_description
1 polymer ?
#
loop_
_entity_poly.entity_id
_entity_poly.type
_entity_poly.pdbx_seq_one_letter_code
_entity_poly.pdbx_strand_id
1 'polypeptide(L)'
;MVVIDEFARLVSRGPLPYLHNGLLLTGRSRNITLILVTQSLAALETAYSKADILSVVANCAYIAALDIRDQTTAKTIAELAGTYKERETTWSGSGKNRSISITYRDKNILEPSDLSH
;
A
#
# COMPACT_ATOMS: atom_id res chain seq x y z
N MET A 1 -11.70 -19.92 8.69
CA MET A 1 -11.49 -18.47 8.62
C MET A 1 -11.02 -17.95 9.96
N VAL A 2 -9.97 -17.15 9.99
CA VAL A 2 -9.45 -16.50 11.20
C VAL A 2 -9.52 -14.99 11.01
N VAL A 3 -10.16 -14.28 11.95
CA VAL A 3 -10.25 -12.82 11.95
C VAL A 3 -9.49 -12.30 13.15
N ILE A 4 -8.53 -11.43 12.92
CA ILE A 4 -7.76 -10.74 13.95
C ILE A 4 -8.12 -9.26 13.88
N ASP A 5 -9.00 -8.81 14.74
CA ASP A 5 -9.36 -7.41 14.89
C ASP A 5 -8.38 -6.71 15.83
N GLU A 6 -8.18 -5.42 15.64
CA GLU A 6 -7.19 -4.63 16.39
C GLU A 6 -5.79 -5.28 16.39
N PHE A 7 -5.34 -5.71 15.22
CA PHE A 7 -4.09 -6.46 15.08
C PHE A 7 -2.89 -5.74 15.70
N ALA A 8 -2.80 -4.42 15.55
CA ALA A 8 -1.72 -3.62 16.16
C ALA A 8 -1.69 -3.74 17.69
N ARG A 9 -2.87 -3.81 18.32
CA ARG A 9 -2.97 -3.99 19.77
C ARG A 9 -2.54 -5.38 20.22
N LEU A 10 -2.90 -6.40 19.46
CA LEU A 10 -2.49 -7.77 19.75
C LEU A 10 -0.97 -7.94 19.74
N VAL A 11 -0.29 -7.31 18.76
CA VAL A 11 1.17 -7.41 18.62
C VAL A 11 1.95 -6.34 19.38
N SER A 12 1.29 -5.51 20.16
CA SER A 12 1.95 -4.45 20.95
C SER A 12 3.00 -4.96 21.94
N ARG A 13 2.89 -6.22 22.36
CA ARG A 13 3.84 -6.91 23.24
C ARG A 13 4.89 -7.73 22.52
N GLY A 14 4.89 -7.72 21.20
CA GLY A 14 5.81 -8.45 20.35
C GLY A 14 5.12 -9.06 19.12
N PRO A 15 5.91 -9.43 18.09
CA PRO A 15 5.36 -9.99 16.86
C PRO A 15 4.73 -11.36 17.11
N LEU A 16 3.67 -11.69 16.37
CA LEU A 16 3.11 -13.04 16.36
C LEU A 16 4.08 -13.99 15.68
N PRO A 17 4.50 -15.08 16.35
CA PRO A 17 5.34 -16.09 15.73
C PRO A 17 4.65 -16.65 14.48
N TYR A 18 5.42 -16.88 13.44
CA TYR A 18 4.98 -17.51 12.18
C TYR A 18 3.92 -16.74 11.37
N LEU A 19 3.54 -15.52 11.72
CA LEU A 19 2.54 -14.81 10.95
C LEU A 19 3.04 -14.55 9.52
N HIS A 20 4.14 -13.80 9.37
CA HIS A 20 4.69 -13.41 8.07
C HIS A 20 5.50 -14.53 7.39
N ASN A 21 6.12 -15.43 8.18
CA ASN A 21 6.96 -16.50 7.66
C ASN A 21 6.21 -17.83 7.43
N GLY A 22 5.03 -17.97 7.97
CA GLY A 22 4.30 -19.22 7.94
C GLY A 22 2.85 -19.05 7.52
N LEU A 23 2.01 -18.46 8.36
CA LEU A 23 0.57 -18.44 8.16
C LEU A 23 0.15 -17.72 6.86
N LEU A 24 0.78 -16.58 6.55
CA LEU A 24 0.50 -15.83 5.33
C LEU A 24 0.99 -16.54 4.08
N LEU A 25 2.13 -17.23 4.14
CA LEU A 25 2.70 -17.93 2.99
C LEU A 25 2.08 -19.29 2.75
N THR A 26 1.75 -20.03 3.80
CA THR A 26 1.28 -21.41 3.73
C THR A 26 -0.20 -21.60 4.03
N GLY A 27 -0.87 -20.60 4.59
CA GLY A 27 -2.28 -20.69 4.97
C GLY A 27 -3.18 -21.03 3.78
N ARG A 28 -2.89 -20.48 2.60
CA ARG A 28 -3.65 -20.73 1.37
C ARG A 28 -3.64 -22.22 1.00
N SER A 29 -2.50 -22.88 1.09
CA SER A 29 -2.37 -24.33 0.80
C SER A 29 -3.09 -25.21 1.83
N ARG A 30 -3.42 -24.65 2.99
CA ARG A 30 -4.13 -25.33 4.09
C ARG A 30 -5.59 -24.88 4.22
N ASN A 31 -6.13 -24.19 3.23
CA ASN A 31 -7.50 -23.64 3.25
C ASN A 31 -7.78 -22.71 4.44
N ILE A 32 -6.76 -21.99 4.90
CA ILE A 32 -6.90 -20.98 5.96
C ILE A 32 -7.10 -19.61 5.32
N THR A 33 -8.23 -18.97 5.62
CA THR A 33 -8.47 -17.57 5.30
C THR A 33 -8.15 -16.73 6.53
N LEU A 34 -7.27 -15.76 6.37
CA LEU A 34 -6.86 -14.84 7.43
C LEU A 34 -7.33 -13.42 7.08
N ILE A 35 -8.01 -12.79 8.02
CA ILE A 35 -8.44 -11.39 7.91
C ILE A 35 -7.74 -10.61 9.04
N LEU A 36 -6.93 -9.64 8.67
CA LEU A 36 -6.26 -8.74 9.60
C LEU A 36 -6.91 -7.36 9.53
N VAL A 37 -7.31 -6.84 10.67
CA VAL A 37 -7.89 -5.50 10.80
C VAL A 37 -6.98 -4.67 11.68
N THR A 38 -6.53 -3.53 11.16
CA THR A 38 -5.69 -2.58 11.91
C THR A 38 -6.09 -1.14 11.58
N GLN A 39 -5.86 -0.24 12.52
CA GLN A 39 -6.15 1.18 12.31
C GLN A 39 -5.13 1.86 11.40
N SER A 40 -3.87 1.42 11.45
CA SER A 40 -2.80 1.94 10.59
C SER A 40 -1.67 0.94 10.45
N LEU A 41 -0.90 1.03 9.37
CA LEU A 41 0.32 0.25 9.21
C LEU A 41 1.44 0.77 10.12
N ALA A 42 1.48 2.07 10.37
CA ALA A 42 2.45 2.67 11.28
C ALA A 42 2.37 2.10 12.71
N ALA A 43 1.16 1.76 13.17
CA ALA A 43 0.98 1.12 14.48
C ALA A 43 1.63 -0.27 14.58
N LEU A 44 1.88 -0.94 13.46
CA LEU A 44 2.56 -2.23 13.43
C LEU A 44 4.09 -2.11 13.55
N GLU A 45 4.66 -0.92 13.31
CA GLU A 45 6.11 -0.69 13.39
C GLU A 45 6.68 -0.89 14.81
N THR A 46 5.83 -0.95 15.82
CA THR A 46 6.25 -1.27 17.20
C THR A 46 6.66 -2.74 17.36
N ALA A 47 6.16 -3.63 16.53
CA ALA A 47 6.39 -5.07 16.61
C ALA A 47 7.09 -5.65 15.38
N TYR A 48 6.92 -5.04 14.22
CA TYR A 48 7.44 -5.52 12.95
C TYR A 48 8.34 -4.46 12.30
N SER A 49 9.36 -4.92 11.56
CA SER A 49 10.12 -4.04 10.68
C SER A 49 9.26 -3.57 9.50
N LYS A 50 9.66 -2.47 8.87
CA LYS A 50 8.99 -2.01 7.64
C LYS A 50 8.98 -3.08 6.54
N ALA A 51 10.06 -3.84 6.42
CA ALA A 51 10.16 -4.93 5.45
C ALA A 51 9.14 -6.04 5.75
N ASP A 52 8.95 -6.39 7.01
CA ASP A 52 7.96 -7.38 7.42
C ASP A 52 6.53 -6.90 7.14
N ILE A 53 6.23 -5.64 7.43
CA ILE A 53 4.92 -5.03 7.14
C ILE A 53 4.64 -5.05 5.64
N LEU A 54 5.60 -4.65 4.81
CA LEU A 54 5.47 -4.70 3.35
C LEU A 54 5.28 -6.14 2.86
N SER A 55 5.97 -7.11 3.46
CA SER A 55 5.78 -8.52 3.13
C SER A 55 4.37 -9.00 3.48
N VAL A 56 3.85 -8.61 4.64
CA VAL A 56 2.46 -8.92 5.04
C VAL A 56 1.48 -8.36 4.01
N VAL A 57 1.61 -7.08 3.69
CA VAL A 57 0.74 -6.37 2.76
C VAL A 57 0.82 -6.98 1.35
N ALA A 58 2.02 -7.30 0.86
CA ALA A 58 2.22 -7.92 -0.45
C ALA A 58 1.61 -9.31 -0.57
N ASN A 59 1.45 -10.04 0.53
CA ASN A 59 0.82 -11.36 0.55
C ASN A 59 -0.70 -11.30 0.76
N CYS A 60 -1.29 -10.14 0.97
CA CYS A 60 -2.74 -9.97 1.02
C CYS A 60 -3.33 -10.03 -0.38
N ALA A 61 -4.32 -10.90 -0.58
CA ALA A 61 -5.07 -10.97 -1.85
C ALA A 61 -5.99 -9.77 -2.04
N TYR A 62 -6.50 -9.23 -0.93
CA TYR A 62 -7.40 -8.08 -0.90
C TYR A 62 -6.97 -7.13 0.22
N ILE A 63 -7.02 -5.85 -0.07
CA ILE A 63 -6.75 -4.79 0.90
C ILE A 63 -7.91 -3.81 0.82
N ALA A 64 -8.59 -3.61 1.95
CA ALA A 64 -9.61 -2.58 2.10
C ALA A 64 -9.06 -1.46 2.97
N ALA A 65 -8.95 -0.27 2.42
CA ALA A 65 -8.45 0.90 3.10
C ALA A 65 -9.57 1.94 3.23
N LEU A 66 -9.93 2.28 4.47
CA LEU A 66 -11.03 3.17 4.79
C LEU A 66 -10.53 4.29 5.70
N ASP A 67 -10.77 5.54 5.32
CA ASP A 67 -10.46 6.74 6.12
C ASP A 67 -9.05 6.72 6.75
N ILE A 68 -8.03 6.65 5.91
CA ILE A 68 -6.64 6.60 6.36
C ILE A 68 -6.20 7.98 6.81
N ARG A 69 -5.73 8.10 8.04
CA ARG A 69 -5.31 9.38 8.63
C ARG A 69 -3.79 9.55 8.72
N ASP A 70 -3.05 8.46 8.79
CA ASP A 70 -1.58 8.52 8.82
C ASP A 70 -0.96 8.47 7.42
N GLN A 71 0.02 9.33 7.20
CA GLN A 71 0.67 9.45 5.89
C GLN A 71 1.47 8.22 5.48
N THR A 72 2.03 7.49 6.44
CA THR A 72 2.81 6.27 6.15
C THR A 72 1.93 5.20 5.51
N THR A 73 0.75 4.95 6.10
CA THR A 73 -0.23 4.02 5.54
C THR A 73 -0.74 4.50 4.19
N ALA A 74 -1.09 5.79 4.06
CA ALA A 74 -1.57 6.37 2.81
C ALA A 74 -0.54 6.21 1.68
N LYS A 75 0.74 6.49 1.93
CA LYS A 75 1.82 6.29 0.96
C LYS A 75 1.96 4.83 0.55
N THR A 76 1.99 3.91 1.51
CA THR A 76 2.12 2.48 1.23
C THR A 76 0.98 1.96 0.35
N ILE A 77 -0.25 2.35 0.65
CA ILE A 77 -1.42 1.96 -0.15
C ILE A 77 -1.39 2.59 -1.54
N ALA A 78 -1.01 3.87 -1.65
CA ALA A 78 -0.86 4.55 -2.94
C ALA A 78 0.21 3.90 -3.82
N GLU A 79 1.36 3.53 -3.25
CA GLU A 79 2.43 2.81 -3.95
C GLU A 79 1.98 1.44 -4.45
N LEU A 80 1.16 0.72 -3.67
CA LEU A 80 0.59 -0.57 -4.08
C LEU A 80 -0.38 -0.47 -5.25
N ALA A 81 -1.08 0.66 -5.39
CA ALA A 81 -1.96 0.91 -6.51
C ALA A 81 -1.17 1.09 -7.84
N GLY A 82 0.11 1.44 -7.74
CA GLY A 82 1.00 1.58 -8.88
C GLY A 82 0.90 2.92 -9.59
N THR A 83 1.50 2.97 -10.76
CA THR A 83 1.60 4.16 -11.60
C THR A 83 1.09 3.89 -13.00
N TYR A 84 0.71 4.94 -13.70
CA TYR A 84 0.40 4.91 -15.13
C TYR A 84 1.21 5.98 -15.86
N LYS A 85 1.37 5.79 -17.18
CA LYS A 85 2.05 6.79 -18.01
C LYS A 85 1.05 7.81 -18.54
N GLU A 86 1.23 9.06 -18.13
CA GLU A 86 0.48 10.17 -18.66
C GLU A 86 1.26 10.85 -19.79
N ARG A 87 0.55 11.13 -20.87
CA ARG A 87 1.11 11.89 -22.00
C ARG A 87 1.05 13.37 -21.68
N GLU A 88 2.21 14.03 -21.67
CA GLU A 88 2.33 15.47 -21.51
C GLU A 88 2.75 16.10 -22.82
N THR A 89 2.01 17.09 -23.29
CA THR A 89 2.32 17.83 -24.52
C THR A 89 2.76 19.23 -24.14
N THR A 90 3.97 19.61 -24.53
CA THR A 90 4.51 20.94 -24.30
C THR A 90 4.65 21.66 -25.64
N TRP A 91 4.12 22.87 -25.69
CA TRP A 91 4.24 23.76 -26.83
C TRP A 91 5.34 24.78 -26.58
N SER A 92 6.27 24.92 -27.48
CA SER A 92 7.31 25.94 -27.41
C SER A 92 7.42 26.71 -28.72
N GLY A 93 7.82 27.98 -28.62
CA GLY A 93 7.96 28.88 -29.74
C GLY A 93 6.75 29.78 -29.98
N SER A 94 6.90 30.74 -30.91
CA SER A 94 5.86 31.68 -31.31
C SER A 94 5.76 31.79 -32.82
N GLY A 95 4.56 32.13 -33.31
CA GLY A 95 4.33 32.34 -34.74
C GLY A 95 4.48 31.07 -35.58
N LYS A 96 5.24 31.16 -36.67
CA LYS A 96 5.47 30.03 -37.61
C LYS A 96 6.45 28.97 -37.09
N ASN A 97 7.20 29.26 -36.03
CA ASN A 97 8.20 28.38 -35.44
C ASN A 97 7.73 27.73 -34.14
N ARG A 98 6.54 27.13 -34.16
CA ARG A 98 6.04 26.35 -33.02
C ARG A 98 6.59 24.94 -33.10
N SER A 99 7.11 24.45 -31.96
CA SER A 99 7.48 23.06 -31.80
C SER A 99 6.60 22.39 -30.71
N ILE A 100 6.31 21.11 -30.93
CA ILE A 100 5.55 20.28 -30.00
C ILE A 100 6.51 19.25 -29.47
N SER A 101 6.60 19.16 -28.13
CA SER A 101 7.31 18.09 -27.43
C SER A 101 6.30 17.21 -26.71
N ILE A 102 6.39 15.90 -26.93
CA ILE A 102 5.55 14.91 -26.29
C ILE A 102 6.45 14.13 -25.32
N THR A 103 6.12 14.19 -24.04
CA THR A 103 6.83 13.48 -22.98
C THR A 103 5.84 12.59 -22.24
N TYR A 104 6.29 11.40 -21.86
CA TYR A 104 5.51 10.51 -20.99
C TYR A 104 6.07 10.60 -19.59
N ARG A 105 5.18 10.89 -18.61
CA ARG A 105 5.52 10.98 -17.21
C ARG A 105 4.77 9.90 -16.44
N ASP A 106 5.47 9.23 -15.51
CA ASP A 106 4.82 8.31 -14.59
C ASP A 106 4.03 9.11 -13.55
N LYS A 107 2.76 8.74 -13.39
CA LYS A 107 1.84 9.36 -12.45
C LYS A 107 1.17 8.30 -11.60
N ASN A 108 0.99 8.56 -10.31
CA ASN A 108 0.34 7.62 -9.41
C ASN A 108 -1.13 7.41 -9.81
N ILE A 109 -1.61 6.17 -9.71
CA ILE A 109 -3.04 5.86 -9.89
C ILE A 109 -3.84 6.44 -8.73
N LEU A 110 -3.28 6.35 -7.50
CA LEU A 110 -3.81 6.96 -6.29
C LEU A 110 -2.76 7.86 -5.66
N GLU A 111 -3.14 9.08 -5.33
CA GLU A 111 -2.32 9.93 -4.49
C GLU A 111 -2.63 9.67 -3.02
N PRO A 112 -1.63 9.82 -2.10
CA PRO A 112 -1.88 9.66 -0.67
C PRO A 112 -3.02 10.54 -0.14
N SER A 113 -3.21 11.73 -0.73
CA SER A 113 -4.29 12.66 -0.40
C SER A 113 -5.69 12.14 -0.75
N ASP A 114 -5.82 11.23 -1.71
CA ASP A 114 -7.10 10.63 -2.08
C ASP A 114 -7.60 9.66 -1.01
N LEU A 115 -6.71 9.15 -0.17
CA LEU A 115 -6.97 8.15 0.86
C LEU A 115 -7.26 8.74 2.23
N SER A 116 -6.94 10.03 2.41
CA SER A 116 -7.12 10.78 3.66
C SER A 116 -8.16 11.87 3.51
N HIS A 117 -8.92 12.06 4.55
CA HIS A 117 -9.89 13.14 4.66
C HIS A 117 -9.45 14.24 5.63
#